data_f250f0d99b33f72bf67e64519b7bf1e0
#
_entry.id   f250f0d99b33f72bf67e64519b7bf1e0
#
_cell.length_a   1.000
_cell.length_b   1.000
_cell.length_c   1.000
_cell.angle_alpha   90.00
_cell.angle_beta   90.00
_cell.angle_gamma   90.00
#
_symmetry.space_group_name_H-M   'P 1'
#
loop_
_entity.id
_entity.type
_entity.pdbx_description
1 polymer ?
#
loop_
_entity_poly.entity_id
_entity_poly.type
_entity_poly.pdbx_seq_one_letter_code
_entity_poly.pdbx_strand_id
1 'polypeptide(L)'
;MTSYNKLYDIAADNYGLITNAQAHGIGVSTRNLNDMARRGRLVRIGYGVYQLSHYIPTELDSYAQAVALAGPGAFLYGESVLAILNLAPTNPTRMYIGTPGRMRRRLGEGYRVRQFFSNARIRPIEGIAAQDVSDAILAAAATVRRDRLEAAAEEAFRRGLITTEERKRIAKELNRGKQPA
;
A
#
# COMPACT_ATOMS: atom_id res chain seq x y z
N MET A 1 -24.22 -16.43 14.51
CA MET A 1 -23.43 -15.92 13.39
C MET A 1 -22.24 -16.84 13.17
N THR A 2 -22.07 -17.41 11.98
CA THR A 2 -20.99 -18.37 11.70
C THR A 2 -19.64 -17.67 11.61
N SER A 3 -18.52 -18.39 11.86
CA SER A 3 -17.18 -17.84 11.69
C SER A 3 -16.95 -17.28 10.28
N TYR A 4 -17.56 -17.89 9.28
CA TYR A 4 -17.48 -17.42 7.89
C TYR A 4 -18.16 -16.06 7.69
N ASN A 5 -19.34 -15.83 8.27
CA ASN A 5 -20.04 -14.55 8.16
C ASN A 5 -19.23 -13.41 8.78
N LYS A 6 -18.60 -13.66 9.95
CA LYS A 6 -17.71 -12.66 10.58
C LYS A 6 -16.49 -12.33 9.71
N LEU A 7 -15.92 -13.33 9.03
CA LEU A 7 -14.82 -13.11 8.09
C LEU A 7 -15.28 -12.36 6.84
N TYR A 8 -16.50 -12.65 6.37
CA TYR A 8 -17.09 -11.95 5.23
C TYR A 8 -17.25 -10.45 5.52
N ASP A 9 -17.76 -10.09 6.70
CA ASP A 9 -17.93 -8.69 7.11
C ASP A 9 -16.57 -7.94 7.10
N ILE A 10 -15.50 -8.57 7.63
CA ILE A 10 -14.14 -7.99 7.57
C ILE A 10 -13.65 -7.84 6.13
N ALA A 11 -13.88 -8.84 5.31
CA ALA A 11 -13.38 -8.87 3.95
C ALA A 11 -14.11 -7.91 3.02
N ALA A 12 -15.39 -7.67 3.25
CA ALA A 12 -16.22 -6.79 2.44
C ALA A 12 -15.65 -5.36 2.35
N ASP A 13 -15.12 -4.86 3.47
CA ASP A 13 -14.53 -3.54 3.56
C ASP A 13 -13.01 -3.53 3.31
N ASN A 14 -12.44 -4.66 2.86
CA ASN A 14 -10.99 -4.85 2.75
C ASN A 14 -10.58 -5.62 1.49
N TYR A 15 -11.12 -5.25 0.34
CA TYR A 15 -10.78 -5.88 -0.96
C TYR A 15 -10.93 -7.41 -0.97
N GLY A 16 -11.91 -7.91 -0.24
CA GLY A 16 -12.09 -9.36 -0.05
C GLY A 16 -11.00 -10.02 0.80
N LEU A 17 -10.04 -9.26 1.34
CA LEU A 17 -8.86 -9.77 2.04
C LEU A 17 -9.12 -10.01 3.53
N ILE A 18 -8.49 -11.07 4.03
CA ILE A 18 -8.50 -11.48 5.43
C ILE A 18 -7.07 -11.81 5.82
N THR A 19 -6.55 -11.17 6.85
CA THR A 19 -5.26 -11.52 7.44
C THR A 19 -5.43 -12.46 8.65
N ASN A 20 -4.40 -13.24 8.97
CA ASN A 20 -4.39 -14.03 10.20
C ASN A 20 -4.66 -13.19 11.45
N ALA A 21 -4.10 -11.97 11.52
CA ALA A 21 -4.30 -11.08 12.67
C ALA A 21 -5.78 -10.68 12.82
N GLN A 22 -6.45 -10.30 11.74
CA GLN A 22 -7.87 -9.97 11.75
C GLN A 22 -8.74 -11.18 12.14
N ALA A 23 -8.45 -12.35 11.56
CA ALA A 23 -9.17 -13.58 11.88
C ALA A 23 -9.03 -13.97 13.36
N HIS A 24 -7.81 -13.89 13.90
CA HIS A 24 -7.56 -14.17 15.33
C HIS A 24 -8.29 -13.19 16.23
N GLY A 25 -8.36 -11.91 15.86
CA GLY A 25 -9.11 -10.88 16.60
C GLY A 25 -10.60 -11.20 16.78
N ILE A 26 -11.19 -12.01 15.89
CA ILE A 26 -12.58 -12.45 15.96
C ILE A 26 -12.72 -13.94 16.39
N GLY A 27 -11.64 -14.54 16.91
CA GLY A 27 -11.61 -15.91 17.41
C GLY A 27 -11.54 -17.00 16.33
N VAL A 28 -11.14 -16.67 15.10
CA VAL A 28 -10.94 -17.64 14.02
C VAL A 28 -9.48 -18.02 13.92
N SER A 29 -9.17 -19.30 14.12
CA SER A 29 -7.80 -19.81 14.07
C SER A 29 -7.26 -19.94 12.66
N THR A 30 -5.93 -19.93 12.50
CA THR A 30 -5.25 -20.20 11.22
C THR A 30 -5.65 -21.57 10.65
N ARG A 31 -5.91 -22.57 11.51
CA ARG A 31 -6.38 -23.89 11.08
C ARG A 31 -7.73 -23.76 10.37
N ASN A 32 -8.67 -22.99 10.95
CA ASN A 32 -9.98 -22.78 10.35
C ASN A 32 -9.88 -22.05 9.00
N LEU A 33 -8.97 -21.07 8.86
CA LEU A 33 -8.71 -20.41 7.59
C LEU A 33 -8.19 -21.38 6.52
N ASN A 34 -7.24 -22.25 6.90
CA ASN A 34 -6.72 -23.27 5.99
C ASN A 34 -7.80 -24.28 5.60
N ASP A 35 -8.70 -24.67 6.51
CA ASP A 35 -9.81 -25.57 6.22
C ASP A 35 -10.84 -24.90 5.28
N MET A 36 -11.13 -23.63 5.45
CA MET A 36 -11.97 -22.85 4.54
C MET A 36 -11.33 -22.72 3.15
N ALA A 37 -10.03 -22.52 3.08
CA ALA A 37 -9.28 -22.47 1.82
C ALA A 37 -9.32 -23.83 1.10
N ARG A 38 -9.11 -24.95 1.82
CA ARG A 38 -9.23 -26.31 1.24
C ARG A 38 -10.61 -26.62 0.71
N ARG A 39 -11.66 -26.04 1.32
CA ARG A 39 -13.06 -26.18 0.90
C ARG A 39 -13.47 -25.18 -0.18
N GLY A 40 -12.54 -24.39 -0.73
CA GLY A 40 -12.80 -23.42 -1.79
C GLY A 40 -13.58 -22.17 -1.39
N ARG A 41 -13.74 -21.89 -0.08
CA ARG A 41 -14.41 -20.68 0.42
C ARG A 41 -13.47 -19.47 0.46
N LEU A 42 -12.18 -19.73 0.62
CA LEU A 42 -11.12 -18.74 0.60
C LEU A 42 -10.04 -19.15 -0.40
N VAL A 43 -9.35 -18.17 -0.95
CA VAL A 43 -8.13 -18.37 -1.73
C VAL A 43 -6.96 -17.85 -0.90
N ARG A 44 -5.90 -18.63 -0.78
CA ARG A 44 -4.68 -18.19 -0.08
C ARG A 44 -3.84 -17.33 -1.03
N ILE A 45 -3.74 -16.04 -0.74
CA ILE A 45 -2.94 -15.08 -1.52
C ILE A 45 -1.45 -15.18 -1.16
N GLY A 46 -1.15 -15.45 0.11
CA GLY A 46 0.21 -15.62 0.60
C GLY A 46 0.25 -15.97 2.07
N TYR A 47 1.41 -15.78 2.69
CA TYR A 47 1.57 -16.14 4.09
C TYR A 47 0.65 -15.31 5.01
N GLY A 48 -0.33 -15.97 5.60
CA GLY A 48 -1.28 -15.36 6.54
C GLY A 48 -2.27 -14.39 5.89
N VAL A 49 -2.41 -14.41 4.57
CA VAL A 49 -3.35 -13.58 3.82
C VAL A 49 -4.22 -14.47 2.93
N TYR A 50 -5.51 -14.28 3.05
CA TYR A 50 -6.54 -15.01 2.31
C TYR A 50 -7.49 -14.00 1.66
N GLN A 51 -8.21 -14.42 0.61
CA GLN A 51 -9.23 -13.65 -0.06
C GLN A 51 -10.50 -14.49 -0.19
N LEU A 52 -11.66 -13.85 -0.18
CA LEU A 52 -12.93 -14.53 -0.48
C LEU A 52 -12.90 -15.07 -1.90
N SER A 53 -13.30 -16.35 -2.09
CA SER A 53 -13.26 -17.00 -3.42
C SER A 53 -14.21 -16.37 -4.44
N HIS A 54 -15.29 -15.73 -3.97
CA HIS A 54 -16.27 -15.05 -4.83
C HIS A 54 -16.12 -13.52 -4.83
N TYR A 55 -14.96 -13.02 -4.41
CA TYR A 55 -14.67 -11.61 -4.48
C TYR A 55 -14.49 -11.17 -5.94
N ILE A 56 -15.11 -10.05 -6.31
CA ILE A 56 -14.97 -9.46 -7.65
C ILE A 56 -13.77 -8.53 -7.64
N PRO A 57 -12.71 -8.82 -8.40
CA PRO A 57 -11.50 -8.01 -8.42
C PRO A 57 -11.73 -6.57 -8.88
N THR A 58 -10.94 -5.66 -8.32
CA THR A 58 -10.86 -4.25 -8.72
C THR A 58 -9.44 -3.90 -9.16
N GLU A 59 -9.25 -2.73 -9.77
CA GLU A 59 -7.93 -2.22 -10.15
C GLU A 59 -7.00 -1.99 -8.95
N LEU A 60 -7.57 -1.82 -7.75
CA LEU A 60 -6.83 -1.54 -6.52
C LEU A 60 -6.37 -2.78 -5.77
N ASP A 61 -6.82 -3.96 -6.16
CA ASP A 61 -6.55 -5.22 -5.45
C ASP A 61 -5.05 -5.49 -5.28
N SER A 62 -4.27 -5.24 -6.33
CA SER A 62 -2.82 -5.48 -6.27
C SER A 62 -2.13 -4.65 -5.19
N TYR A 63 -2.59 -3.41 -4.97
CA TYR A 63 -2.09 -2.52 -3.92
C TYR A 63 -2.53 -2.99 -2.53
N ALA A 64 -3.81 -3.35 -2.38
CA ALA A 64 -4.34 -3.87 -1.12
C ALA A 64 -3.65 -5.18 -0.72
N GLN A 65 -3.48 -6.11 -1.66
CA GLN A 65 -2.77 -7.36 -1.45
C GLN A 65 -1.30 -7.14 -1.06
N ALA A 66 -0.61 -6.19 -1.71
CA ALA A 66 0.77 -5.86 -1.41
C ALA A 66 0.94 -5.40 0.06
N VAL A 67 0.07 -4.50 0.52
CA VAL A 67 0.07 -4.01 1.90
C VAL A 67 -0.25 -5.15 2.88
N ALA A 68 -1.29 -5.93 2.61
CA ALA A 68 -1.67 -7.07 3.46
C ALA A 68 -0.55 -8.12 3.56
N LEU A 69 0.11 -8.44 2.44
CA LEU A 69 1.24 -9.37 2.41
C LEU A 69 2.45 -8.86 3.18
N ALA A 70 2.71 -7.56 3.20
CA ALA A 70 3.81 -7.00 3.98
C ALA A 70 3.56 -7.04 5.48
N GLY A 71 2.30 -7.07 5.90
CA GLY A 71 1.90 -7.30 7.29
C GLY A 71 1.46 -6.04 8.03
N PRO A 72 1.25 -6.14 9.36
CA PRO A 72 0.70 -5.05 10.14
C PRO A 72 1.52 -3.76 10.06
N GLY A 73 0.83 -2.63 9.87
CA GLY A 73 1.45 -1.31 9.77
C GLY A 73 2.18 -1.04 8.45
N ALA A 74 2.11 -1.96 7.48
CA ALA A 74 2.65 -1.71 6.15
C ALA A 74 1.80 -0.70 5.37
N PHE A 75 2.43 0.01 4.45
CA PHE A 75 1.78 1.04 3.64
C PHE A 75 2.49 1.22 2.30
N LEU A 76 1.77 1.72 1.31
CA LEU A 76 2.37 2.14 0.03
C LEU A 76 3.23 3.38 0.23
N TYR A 77 4.41 3.46 -0.43
CA TYR A 77 5.21 4.68 -0.40
C TYR A 77 5.76 5.06 -1.77
N GLY A 78 6.20 6.30 -1.89
CA GLY A 78 6.90 6.80 -3.06
C GLY A 78 6.13 6.55 -4.34
N GLU A 79 6.78 5.92 -5.31
CA GLU A 79 6.25 5.70 -6.66
C GLU A 79 4.91 4.93 -6.69
N SER A 80 4.67 4.02 -5.76
CA SER A 80 3.39 3.30 -5.68
C SER A 80 2.23 4.21 -5.30
N VAL A 81 2.47 5.26 -4.49
CA VAL A 81 1.46 6.27 -4.18
C VAL A 81 1.16 7.13 -5.41
N LEU A 82 2.18 7.48 -6.18
CA LEU A 82 1.97 8.23 -7.43
C LEU A 82 1.18 7.40 -8.44
N ALA A 83 1.48 6.11 -8.55
CA ALA A 83 0.81 5.20 -9.47
C ALA A 83 -0.67 4.99 -9.11
N ILE A 84 -0.99 4.67 -7.86
CA ILE A 84 -2.39 4.46 -7.44
C ILE A 84 -3.26 5.72 -7.60
N LEU A 85 -2.65 6.90 -7.50
CA LEU A 85 -3.32 8.19 -7.67
C LEU A 85 -3.26 8.72 -9.12
N ASN A 86 -2.57 8.04 -10.02
CA ASN A 86 -2.33 8.50 -11.39
C ASN A 86 -1.77 9.94 -11.44
N LEU A 87 -0.81 10.29 -10.55
CA LEU A 87 -0.26 11.64 -10.45
C LEU A 87 0.86 11.92 -11.46
N ALA A 88 1.50 10.88 -11.97
CA ALA A 88 2.50 11.00 -13.04
C ALA A 88 2.40 9.75 -13.92
N PRO A 89 2.87 9.79 -15.16
CA PRO A 89 2.97 8.61 -16.00
C PRO A 89 4.09 7.70 -15.44
N THR A 90 3.86 7.17 -14.25
CA THR A 90 4.70 6.18 -13.60
C THR A 90 4.09 4.81 -13.87
N ASN A 91 4.90 3.91 -14.38
CA ASN A 91 4.53 2.49 -14.46
C ASN A 91 5.62 1.74 -13.70
N PRO A 92 5.52 1.72 -12.36
CA PRO A 92 6.55 1.11 -11.53
C PRO A 92 6.64 -0.38 -11.83
N THR A 93 7.84 -0.87 -12.10
CA THR A 93 8.09 -2.31 -12.30
C THR A 93 7.98 -3.11 -11.00
N ARG A 94 7.90 -2.40 -9.86
CA ARG A 94 7.80 -2.98 -8.51
C ARG A 94 6.82 -2.19 -7.66
N MET A 95 6.13 -2.88 -6.76
CA MET A 95 5.31 -2.26 -5.73
C MET A 95 6.20 -1.80 -4.56
N TYR A 96 6.16 -0.51 -4.24
CA TYR A 96 6.95 0.10 -3.16
C TYR A 96 6.15 0.10 -1.86
N ILE A 97 6.63 -0.62 -0.85
CA ILE A 97 5.96 -0.85 0.43
C ILE A 97 6.85 -0.40 1.58
N GLY A 98 6.33 0.47 2.42
CA GLY A 98 6.93 0.86 3.70
C GLY A 98 6.48 -0.07 4.82
N THR A 99 7.36 -0.36 5.77
CA THR A 99 7.05 -1.11 6.98
C THR A 99 7.61 -0.41 8.21
N PRO A 100 6.92 -0.42 9.37
CA PRO A 100 7.43 0.20 10.60
C PRO A 100 8.58 -0.61 11.21
N GLY A 101 8.70 -1.89 10.88
CA GLY A 101 9.71 -2.78 11.40
C GLY A 101 10.39 -3.61 10.31
N ARG A 102 11.48 -4.27 10.69
CA ARG A 102 12.21 -5.15 9.78
C ARG A 102 11.37 -6.34 9.37
N MET A 103 11.09 -6.46 8.08
CA MET A 103 10.45 -7.64 7.52
C MET A 103 11.51 -8.73 7.26
N ARG A 104 11.33 -9.91 7.88
CA ARG A 104 12.27 -11.03 7.76
C ARG A 104 12.03 -11.88 6.50
N ARG A 105 10.79 -11.91 6.00
CA ARG A 105 10.43 -12.67 4.80
C ARG A 105 10.58 -11.82 3.55
N ARG A 106 10.83 -12.48 2.41
CA ARG A 106 10.85 -11.83 1.09
C ARG A 106 9.46 -11.96 0.46
N LEU A 107 8.95 -10.90 -0.16
CA LEU A 107 7.68 -10.91 -0.90
C LEU A 107 7.83 -11.30 -2.37
N GLY A 108 9.05 -11.40 -2.88
CA GLY A 108 9.32 -11.64 -4.30
C GLY A 108 9.86 -10.42 -5.05
N GLU A 109 10.21 -10.60 -6.32
CA GLU A 109 10.89 -9.57 -7.12
C GLU A 109 9.98 -8.38 -7.48
N GLY A 110 8.65 -8.59 -7.53
CA GLY A 110 7.66 -7.54 -7.80
C GLY A 110 7.51 -6.51 -6.68
N TYR A 111 8.22 -6.67 -5.55
CA TYR A 111 8.06 -5.81 -4.38
C TYR A 111 9.39 -5.18 -3.97
N ARG A 112 9.34 -3.90 -3.60
CA ARG A 112 10.43 -3.17 -2.98
C ARG A 112 10.01 -2.76 -1.57
N VAL A 113 10.51 -3.49 -0.57
CA VAL A 113 10.18 -3.21 0.83
C VAL A 113 11.27 -2.35 1.46
N ARG A 114 10.86 -1.27 2.13
CA ARG A 114 11.72 -0.37 2.89
C ARG A 114 11.22 -0.24 4.32
N GLN A 115 12.12 -0.37 5.28
CA GLN A 115 11.82 -0.05 6.68
C GLN A 115 11.88 1.46 6.89
N PHE A 116 10.89 2.01 7.58
CA PHE A 116 10.81 3.39 8.02
C PHE A 116 11.06 3.45 9.52
N PHE A 117 12.13 4.12 9.93
CA PHE A 117 12.54 4.23 11.34
C PHE A 117 11.84 5.37 12.09
N SER A 118 11.22 6.29 11.39
CA SER A 118 10.40 7.38 11.93
C SER A 118 8.95 7.20 11.54
N ASN A 119 8.04 7.83 12.30
CA ASN A 119 6.62 7.82 11.98
C ASN A 119 6.40 8.48 10.61
N ALA A 120 6.15 7.65 9.58
CA ALA A 120 5.68 8.14 8.30
C ALA A 120 4.28 8.71 8.46
N ARG A 121 3.98 9.83 7.81
CA ARG A 121 2.61 10.33 7.71
C ARG A 121 1.82 9.40 6.79
N ILE A 122 0.79 8.76 7.33
CA ILE A 122 -0.04 7.80 6.61
C ILE A 122 -1.41 8.40 6.37
N ARG A 123 -1.84 8.43 5.11
CA ARG A 123 -3.19 8.80 4.68
C ARG A 123 -3.74 7.69 3.78
N PRO A 124 -4.79 6.98 4.21
CA PRO A 124 -5.38 5.93 3.38
C PRO A 124 -5.90 6.47 2.05
N ILE A 125 -5.67 5.70 0.99
CA ILE A 125 -6.23 5.92 -0.35
C ILE A 125 -7.20 4.77 -0.58
N GLU A 126 -8.48 5.07 -0.74
CA GLU A 126 -9.54 4.06 -0.88
C GLU A 126 -9.44 2.92 0.17
N GLY A 127 -9.12 3.28 1.42
CA GLY A 127 -8.93 2.31 2.51
C GLY A 127 -7.55 1.62 2.56
N ILE A 128 -6.71 1.77 1.54
CA ILE A 128 -5.36 1.21 1.50
C ILE A 128 -4.39 2.16 2.20
N ALA A 129 -3.64 1.66 3.20
CA ALA A 129 -2.65 2.47 3.89
C ALA A 129 -1.57 2.97 2.91
N ALA A 130 -1.37 4.28 2.86
CA ALA A 130 -0.44 4.92 1.95
C ALA A 130 0.28 6.08 2.65
N GLN A 131 1.51 6.35 2.22
CA GLN A 131 2.26 7.53 2.63
C GLN A 131 1.54 8.80 2.17
N ASP A 132 1.59 9.85 2.98
CA ASP A 132 1.10 11.17 2.60
C ASP A 132 1.67 11.59 1.22
N VAL A 133 0.83 12.19 0.38
CA VAL A 133 1.15 12.46 -1.03
C VAL A 133 2.40 13.32 -1.18
N SER A 134 2.55 14.36 -0.35
CA SER A 134 3.71 15.26 -0.43
C SER A 134 5.02 14.54 -0.07
N ASP A 135 4.98 13.65 0.91
CA ASP A 135 6.14 12.84 1.31
C ASP A 135 6.43 11.73 0.28
N ALA A 136 5.38 11.18 -0.34
CA ALA A 136 5.53 10.17 -1.38
C ALA A 136 6.20 10.74 -2.64
N ILE A 137 5.84 11.96 -3.06
CA ILE A 137 6.50 12.64 -4.18
C ILE A 137 8.01 12.80 -3.91
N LEU A 138 8.37 13.24 -2.70
CA LEU A 138 9.78 13.38 -2.30
C LEU A 138 10.49 12.02 -2.20
N ALA A 139 9.83 11.00 -1.67
CA ALA A 139 10.39 9.65 -1.57
C ALA A 139 10.62 9.01 -2.95
N ALA A 140 9.83 9.36 -3.96
CA ALA A 140 9.97 8.87 -5.33
C ALA A 140 11.15 9.51 -6.09
N ALA A 141 11.81 10.55 -5.54
CA ALA A 141 12.93 11.23 -6.20
C ALA A 141 14.14 10.33 -6.47
N ALA A 142 14.22 9.18 -5.78
CA ALA A 142 15.28 8.19 -6.02
C ALA A 142 15.06 7.34 -7.30
N THR A 143 13.85 7.31 -7.84
CA THR A 143 13.47 6.41 -8.94
C THR A 143 12.75 7.09 -10.09
N VAL A 144 12.13 8.23 -9.83
CA VAL A 144 11.34 8.99 -10.81
C VAL A 144 12.09 10.25 -11.22
N ARG A 145 12.06 10.55 -12.49
CA ARG A 145 12.67 11.77 -13.04
C ARG A 145 12.01 13.02 -12.44
N ARG A 146 12.82 14.03 -12.24
CA ARG A 146 12.41 15.29 -11.61
C ARG A 146 11.25 15.98 -12.33
N ASP A 147 11.30 16.09 -13.65
CA ASP A 147 10.23 16.70 -14.45
C ASP A 147 8.87 16.05 -14.22
N ARG A 148 8.85 14.73 -14.04
CA ARG A 148 7.64 13.98 -13.69
C ARG A 148 7.18 14.24 -12.26
N LEU A 149 8.13 14.41 -11.32
CA LEU A 149 7.79 14.74 -9.93
C LEU A 149 7.23 16.15 -9.80
N GLU A 150 7.75 17.11 -10.56
CA GLU A 150 7.21 18.46 -10.64
C GLU A 150 5.79 18.44 -11.21
N ALA A 151 5.55 17.70 -12.29
CA ALA A 151 4.21 17.51 -12.86
C ALA A 151 3.26 16.82 -11.88
N ALA A 152 3.74 15.79 -11.14
CA ALA A 152 2.96 15.13 -10.12
C ALA A 152 2.56 16.07 -8.98
N ALA A 153 3.47 16.95 -8.54
CA ALA A 153 3.20 17.93 -7.50
C ALA A 153 2.14 18.96 -7.94
N GLU A 154 2.22 19.45 -9.18
CA GLU A 154 1.22 20.37 -9.74
C GLU A 154 -0.15 19.69 -9.87
N GLU A 155 -0.21 18.47 -10.36
CA GLU A 155 -1.44 17.69 -10.45
C GLU A 155 -2.04 17.41 -9.06
N ALA A 156 -1.20 17.00 -8.09
CA ALA A 156 -1.64 16.77 -6.72
C ALA A 156 -2.20 18.05 -6.08
N PHE A 157 -1.56 19.20 -6.32
CA PHE A 157 -2.06 20.49 -5.86
C PHE A 157 -3.39 20.86 -6.52
N ARG A 158 -3.50 20.74 -7.83
CA ARG A 158 -4.74 21.02 -8.58
C ARG A 158 -5.92 20.15 -8.09
N ARG A 159 -5.65 18.91 -7.69
CA ARG A 159 -6.64 17.97 -7.13
C ARG A 159 -6.88 18.16 -5.63
N GLY A 160 -6.22 19.11 -4.97
CA GLY A 160 -6.37 19.36 -3.52
C GLY A 160 -5.78 18.25 -2.64
N LEU A 161 -4.88 17.43 -3.17
CA LEU A 161 -4.22 16.34 -2.44
C LEU A 161 -3.05 16.83 -1.58
N ILE A 162 -2.49 17.99 -1.91
CA ILE A 162 -1.45 18.68 -1.16
C ILE A 162 -1.78 20.15 -1.00
N THR A 163 -1.23 20.78 0.03
CA THR A 163 -1.39 22.21 0.30
C THR A 163 -0.39 23.07 -0.48
N THR A 164 -0.59 24.38 -0.47
CA THR A 164 0.36 25.34 -1.05
C THR A 164 1.75 25.24 -0.39
N GLU A 165 1.79 25.07 0.92
CA GLU A 165 3.03 24.93 1.68
C GLU A 165 3.77 23.66 1.32
N GLU A 166 3.04 22.56 1.16
CA GLU A 166 3.62 21.27 0.75
C GLU A 166 4.16 21.35 -0.69
N ARG A 167 3.45 21.99 -1.59
CA ARG A 167 3.93 22.23 -2.96
C ARG A 167 5.24 23.03 -2.96
N LYS A 168 5.32 24.12 -2.17
CA LYS A 168 6.54 24.91 -2.02
C LYS A 168 7.69 24.10 -1.44
N ARG A 169 7.41 23.26 -0.43
CA ARG A 169 8.39 22.33 0.17
C ARG A 169 8.94 21.36 -0.87
N ILE A 170 8.07 20.72 -1.66
CA ILE A 170 8.47 19.78 -2.72
C ILE A 170 9.39 20.50 -3.73
N ALA A 171 9.00 21.65 -4.25
CA ALA A 171 9.80 22.41 -5.20
C ALA A 171 11.19 22.75 -4.63
N LYS A 172 11.27 23.17 -3.36
CA LYS A 172 12.53 23.48 -2.67
C LYS A 172 13.42 22.25 -2.53
N GLU A 173 12.88 21.10 -2.10
CA GLU A 173 13.65 19.88 -1.89
C GLU A 173 14.13 19.27 -3.23
N LEU A 174 13.31 19.29 -4.26
CA LEU A 174 13.71 18.85 -5.60
C LEU A 174 14.82 19.75 -6.19
N ASN A 175 14.85 21.05 -5.84
CA ASN A 175 15.91 21.98 -6.25
C ASN A 175 17.23 21.73 -5.50
N ARG A 176 17.20 21.36 -4.22
CA ARG A 176 18.40 21.05 -3.43
C ARG A 176 19.20 19.87 -3.97
N GLY A 177 18.52 18.86 -4.55
CA GLY A 177 19.18 17.74 -5.22
C GLY A 177 19.99 18.12 -6.49
N LYS A 178 20.00 19.40 -6.88
CA LYS A 178 20.72 19.93 -8.04
C LYS A 178 22.10 20.51 -7.73
N GLN A 179 22.51 20.65 -6.45
CA GLN A 179 23.86 21.14 -6.17
C GLN A 179 24.86 20.01 -6.43
N PRO A 180 25.71 20.13 -7.47
CA PRO A 180 26.85 19.24 -7.62
C PRO A 180 27.78 19.46 -6.42
N ALA A 181 28.30 18.37 -5.89
CA ALA A 181 29.38 18.41 -4.91
C ALA A 181 30.64 19.01 -5.54
#